data_cd016ae7bd9b69a46ec0cf3d88a4e9e4
#
_entry.id   cd016ae7bd9b69a46ec0cf3d88a4e9e4
#
_cell.length_a   1.000
_cell.length_b   1.000
_cell.length_c   1.000
_cell.angle_alpha   90.00
_cell.angle_beta   90.00
_cell.angle_gamma   90.00
#
_symmetry.space_group_name_H-M   'P 1'
#
loop_
_entity.id
_entity.type
_entity.pdbx_description
1 polymer ?
#
loop_
_entity_poly.entity_id
_entity_poly.type
_entity_poly.pdbx_seq_one_letter_code
_entity_poly.pdbx_strand_id
1 'polypeptide(L)'
;ARTLICRPFSTQGYRQITNPVVSSEHLPVFHERLMEIVNESIENKDERICLHFSPEARQRWIAFYNQVETEMRLLGFLSDFKDYASKIAENMARIAALLHYFNGDEGDVSLTAAEAAIEISAWYVDEYIKLFSKQQELDMVNTDADELYWWIKEYCNQNFLPYMRKNTILQYGPNRFRGRGKVN
;
A
#
# COMPACT_ATOMS: atom_id res chain seq x y z
N ALA A 1 5.35 -13.39 3.71
CA ALA A 1 4.95 -12.03 4.02
C ALA A 1 3.52 -11.99 4.59
N ARG A 2 3.38 -11.66 5.87
CA ARG A 2 2.07 -11.54 6.54
C ARG A 2 1.71 -10.08 6.81
N THR A 3 2.56 -9.16 6.40
CA THR A 3 2.39 -7.73 6.60
C THR A 3 1.92 -7.10 5.30
N LEU A 4 0.83 -6.34 5.38
CA LEU A 4 0.36 -5.50 4.30
C LEU A 4 1.10 -4.16 4.38
N ILE A 5 1.68 -3.72 3.27
CA ILE A 5 2.53 -2.52 3.21
C ILE A 5 1.97 -1.59 2.15
N CYS A 6 1.88 -0.30 2.49
CA CYS A 6 1.55 0.75 1.53
C CYS A 6 2.45 1.97 1.73
N ARG A 7 2.58 2.77 0.68
CA ARG A 7 3.29 4.05 0.70
C ARG A 7 2.39 5.13 0.12
N PRO A 8 1.55 5.75 0.93
CA PRO A 8 0.69 6.84 0.47
C PRO A 8 1.54 8.04 0.03
N PHE A 9 1.03 8.80 -0.93
CA PHE A 9 1.65 10.06 -1.32
C PHE A 9 1.70 11.02 -0.12
N SER A 10 2.84 11.71 0.02
CA SER A 10 2.98 12.73 1.06
C SER A 10 2.06 13.91 0.78
N THR A 11 1.27 14.28 1.76
CA THR A 11 0.45 15.52 1.73
C THR A 11 1.19 16.72 2.34
N GLN A 12 2.48 16.58 2.63
CA GLN A 12 3.28 17.69 3.18
C GLN A 12 3.31 18.84 2.17
N GLY A 13 3.10 20.05 2.65
CA GLY A 13 2.96 21.26 1.82
C GLY A 13 1.52 21.59 1.40
N TYR A 14 0.60 20.61 1.47
CA TYR A 14 -0.83 20.81 1.13
C TYR A 14 -1.76 20.76 2.35
N ARG A 15 -1.21 20.47 3.54
CA ARG A 15 -1.97 20.41 4.78
C ARG A 15 -2.19 21.83 5.32
N GLN A 16 -3.43 22.28 5.27
CA GLN A 16 -3.83 23.59 5.81
C GLN A 16 -4.71 23.38 7.05
N ILE A 17 -4.48 24.18 8.10
CA ILE A 17 -5.26 24.14 9.34
C ILE A 17 -6.73 24.52 9.09
N THR A 18 -6.97 25.33 8.05
CA THR A 18 -8.30 25.78 7.65
C THR A 18 -9.12 24.73 6.89
N ASN A 19 -8.52 23.59 6.53
CA ASN A 19 -9.27 22.51 5.90
C ASN A 19 -10.34 22.01 6.88
N PRO A 20 -11.57 21.77 6.39
CA PRO A 20 -12.63 21.24 7.25
C PRO A 20 -12.19 19.91 7.84
N VAL A 21 -12.47 19.71 9.12
CA VAL A 21 -12.25 18.41 9.79
C VAL A 21 -13.14 17.38 9.09
N VAL A 22 -12.54 16.27 8.65
CA VAL A 22 -13.31 15.15 8.11
C VAL A 22 -14.29 14.68 9.20
N SER A 23 -15.56 14.53 8.84
CA SER A 23 -16.57 14.05 9.77
C SER A 23 -16.14 12.71 10.38
N SER A 24 -16.21 12.63 11.68
CA SER A 24 -15.96 11.40 12.46
C SER A 24 -17.25 10.78 13.01
N GLU A 25 -18.38 11.04 12.37
CA GLU A 25 -19.70 10.59 12.83
C GLU A 25 -19.83 9.07 12.98
N HIS A 26 -19.08 8.31 12.18
CA HIS A 26 -19.05 6.84 12.28
C HIS A 26 -18.08 6.30 13.36
N LEU A 27 -17.25 7.16 13.93
CA LEU A 27 -16.25 6.73 14.92
C LEU A 27 -16.85 6.14 16.20
N PRO A 28 -17.93 6.70 16.78
CA PRO A 28 -18.59 6.10 17.92
C PRO A 28 -19.09 4.67 17.67
N VAL A 29 -19.75 4.44 16.53
CA VAL A 29 -20.27 3.12 16.14
C VAL A 29 -19.12 2.11 15.96
N PHE A 30 -18.01 2.55 15.34
CA PHE A 30 -16.81 1.72 15.22
C PHE A 30 -16.23 1.35 16.59
N HIS A 31 -16.13 2.31 17.52
CA HIS A 31 -15.61 2.06 18.86
C HIS A 31 -16.53 1.14 19.67
N GLU A 32 -17.85 1.31 19.57
CA GLU A 32 -18.83 0.45 20.23
C GLU A 32 -18.65 -1.00 19.77
N ARG A 33 -18.61 -1.24 18.44
CA ARG A 33 -18.39 -2.57 17.89
C ARG A 33 -17.05 -3.17 18.31
N LEU A 34 -15.99 -2.37 18.32
CA LEU A 34 -14.67 -2.82 18.78
C LEU A 34 -14.71 -3.25 20.26
N MET A 35 -15.40 -2.49 21.12
CA MET A 35 -15.54 -2.82 22.54
C MET A 35 -16.37 -4.09 22.76
N GLU A 36 -17.43 -4.33 21.98
CA GLU A 36 -18.18 -5.59 22.00
C GLU A 36 -17.26 -6.78 21.72
N ILE A 37 -16.50 -6.73 20.60
CA ILE A 37 -15.56 -7.79 20.20
C ILE A 37 -14.51 -8.05 21.29
N VAL A 38 -13.98 -7.00 21.90
CA VAL A 38 -12.99 -7.14 22.98
C VAL A 38 -13.61 -7.81 24.21
N ASN A 39 -14.81 -7.41 24.61
CA ASN A 39 -15.50 -7.99 25.75
C ASN A 39 -15.84 -9.47 25.51
N GLU A 40 -16.40 -9.80 24.34
CA GLU A 40 -16.63 -11.19 23.91
C GLU A 40 -15.36 -12.04 23.97
N SER A 41 -14.24 -11.48 23.51
CA SER A 41 -12.93 -12.17 23.52
C SER A 41 -12.40 -12.39 24.96
N ILE A 42 -12.73 -11.49 25.91
CA ILE A 42 -12.34 -11.62 27.31
C ILE A 42 -13.19 -12.70 28.01
N GLU A 43 -14.49 -12.73 27.71
CA GLU A 43 -15.43 -13.67 28.30
C GLU A 43 -15.22 -15.10 27.79
N ASN A 44 -14.93 -15.27 26.49
CA ASN A 44 -14.80 -16.54 25.80
C ASN A 44 -13.34 -16.93 25.50
N LYS A 45 -12.43 -16.70 26.43
CA LYS A 45 -10.97 -16.88 26.26
C LYS A 45 -10.52 -18.23 25.69
N ASP A 46 -11.26 -19.28 26.00
CA ASP A 46 -10.90 -20.66 25.65
C ASP A 46 -11.65 -21.19 24.41
N GLU A 47 -12.61 -20.45 23.89
CA GLU A 47 -13.37 -20.85 22.69
C GLU A 47 -12.79 -20.17 21.44
N ARG A 48 -12.30 -21.00 20.52
CA ARG A 48 -11.87 -20.55 19.19
C ARG A 48 -13.04 -20.68 18.22
N ILE A 49 -13.48 -19.55 17.70
CA ILE A 49 -14.46 -19.53 16.61
C ILE A 49 -13.76 -19.96 15.30
N CYS A 50 -14.28 -21.01 14.68
CA CYS A 50 -13.81 -21.48 13.37
C CYS A 50 -14.79 -20.98 12.31
N LEU A 51 -14.32 -20.07 11.43
CA LEU A 51 -15.11 -19.53 10.32
C LEU A 51 -14.80 -20.33 9.03
N HIS A 52 -15.84 -20.67 8.28
CA HIS A 52 -15.73 -21.29 6.97
C HIS A 52 -16.24 -20.33 5.90
N PHE A 53 -15.82 -20.53 4.65
CA PHE A 53 -16.42 -19.82 3.54
C PHE A 53 -17.73 -20.46 3.12
N SER A 54 -18.73 -19.65 2.76
CA SER A 54 -19.89 -20.14 2.03
C SER A 54 -19.47 -20.82 0.73
N PRO A 55 -20.28 -21.69 0.12
CA PRO A 55 -19.93 -22.35 -1.13
C PRO A 55 -19.53 -21.36 -2.23
N GLU A 56 -20.23 -20.24 -2.36
CA GLU A 56 -19.97 -19.19 -3.35
C GLU A 56 -18.67 -18.43 -3.03
N ALA A 57 -18.46 -18.04 -1.79
CA ALA A 57 -17.25 -17.38 -1.33
C ALA A 57 -16.02 -18.29 -1.53
N ARG A 58 -16.17 -19.59 -1.27
CA ARG A 58 -15.11 -20.58 -1.51
C ARG A 58 -14.76 -20.69 -2.99
N GLN A 59 -15.75 -20.76 -3.87
CA GLN A 59 -15.51 -20.77 -5.32
C GLN A 59 -14.78 -19.50 -5.77
N ARG A 60 -15.17 -18.36 -5.24
CA ARG A 60 -14.53 -17.07 -5.54
C ARG A 60 -13.09 -17.02 -5.05
N TRP A 61 -12.83 -17.53 -3.85
CA TRP A 61 -11.48 -17.66 -3.30
C TRP A 61 -10.60 -18.59 -4.15
N ILE A 62 -11.12 -19.74 -4.60
CA ILE A 62 -10.40 -20.66 -5.47
C ILE A 62 -10.05 -19.99 -6.80
N ALA A 63 -10.98 -19.25 -7.40
CA ALA A 63 -10.75 -18.50 -8.63
C ALA A 63 -9.63 -17.47 -8.45
N PHE A 64 -9.66 -16.70 -7.35
CA PHE A 64 -8.63 -15.72 -7.01
C PHE A 64 -7.27 -16.38 -6.77
N TYR A 65 -7.22 -17.47 -6.02
CA TYR A 65 -6.00 -18.27 -5.82
C TYR A 65 -5.37 -18.69 -7.14
N ASN A 66 -6.17 -19.29 -8.03
CA ASN A 66 -5.71 -19.75 -9.33
C ASN A 66 -5.24 -18.60 -10.24
N GLN A 67 -5.87 -17.44 -10.14
CA GLN A 67 -5.42 -16.23 -10.85
C GLN A 67 -4.04 -15.79 -10.34
N VAL A 68 -3.82 -15.71 -9.03
CA VAL A 68 -2.53 -15.37 -8.43
C VAL A 68 -1.44 -16.36 -8.85
N GLU A 69 -1.74 -17.68 -8.83
CA GLU A 69 -0.81 -18.71 -9.30
C GLU A 69 -0.46 -18.54 -10.79
N THR A 70 -1.42 -18.14 -11.61
CA THR A 70 -1.18 -17.87 -13.03
C THR A 70 -0.26 -16.67 -13.23
N GLU A 71 -0.47 -15.59 -12.47
CA GLU A 71 0.35 -14.38 -12.52
C GLU A 71 1.78 -14.59 -11.98
N MET A 72 2.03 -15.63 -11.20
CA MET A 72 3.38 -15.99 -10.75
C MET A 72 4.19 -16.76 -11.81
N ARG A 73 3.59 -17.18 -12.94
CA ARG A 73 4.29 -17.86 -14.03
C ARG A 73 5.29 -16.93 -14.71
N LEU A 74 6.18 -17.52 -15.53
CA LEU A 74 7.10 -16.77 -16.36
C LEU A 74 6.33 -15.76 -17.23
N LEU A 75 6.74 -14.49 -17.21
CA LEU A 75 6.09 -13.36 -17.86
C LEU A 75 4.74 -12.92 -17.24
N GLY A 76 4.30 -13.52 -16.17
CA GLY A 76 3.15 -13.04 -15.40
C GLY A 76 3.50 -11.80 -14.56
N PHE A 77 2.49 -11.03 -14.22
CA PHE A 77 2.62 -9.76 -13.49
C PHE A 77 3.30 -9.89 -12.10
N LEU A 78 3.17 -11.07 -11.46
CA LEU A 78 3.75 -11.38 -10.15
C LEU A 78 5.00 -12.27 -10.23
N SER A 79 5.57 -12.47 -11.41
CA SER A 79 6.71 -13.37 -11.62
C SER A 79 7.94 -13.00 -10.78
N ASP A 80 8.19 -11.71 -10.57
CA ASP A 80 9.32 -11.19 -9.78
C ASP A 80 9.03 -11.11 -8.27
N PHE A 81 7.77 -11.34 -7.85
CA PHE A 81 7.30 -11.17 -6.47
C PHE A 81 6.69 -12.44 -5.87
N LYS A 82 7.15 -13.63 -6.30
CA LYS A 82 6.56 -14.93 -5.92
C LYS A 82 6.46 -15.16 -4.42
N ASP A 83 7.46 -14.73 -3.65
CA ASP A 83 7.47 -14.88 -2.19
C ASP A 83 6.33 -14.10 -1.51
N TYR A 84 6.02 -12.91 -2.02
CA TYR A 84 4.88 -12.13 -1.56
C TYR A 84 3.57 -12.71 -2.10
N ALA A 85 3.53 -12.99 -3.40
CA ALA A 85 2.36 -13.47 -4.12
C ALA A 85 1.81 -14.77 -3.52
N SER A 86 2.67 -15.71 -3.12
CA SER A 86 2.28 -16.98 -2.50
C SER A 86 1.45 -16.83 -1.21
N LYS A 87 1.40 -15.64 -0.61
CA LYS A 87 0.67 -15.36 0.62
C LYS A 87 -0.58 -14.49 0.42
N ILE A 88 -0.82 -14.01 -0.80
CA ILE A 88 -1.94 -13.09 -1.07
C ILE A 88 -3.29 -13.75 -0.79
N ALA A 89 -3.51 -14.97 -1.29
CA ALA A 89 -4.78 -15.66 -1.10
C ALA A 89 -5.04 -16.04 0.37
N GLU A 90 -4.00 -16.34 1.15
CA GLU A 90 -4.10 -16.54 2.60
C GLU A 90 -4.45 -15.24 3.31
N ASN A 91 -3.80 -14.12 2.95
CA ASN A 91 -4.09 -12.81 3.52
C ASN A 91 -5.52 -12.36 3.19
N MET A 92 -5.97 -12.57 1.94
CA MET A 92 -7.34 -12.30 1.52
C MET A 92 -8.36 -13.07 2.38
N ALA A 93 -8.13 -14.37 2.62
CA ALA A 93 -9.02 -15.18 3.46
C ALA A 93 -9.11 -14.64 4.89
N ARG A 94 -8.01 -14.19 5.45
CA ARG A 94 -7.97 -13.55 6.77
C ARG A 94 -8.72 -12.22 6.81
N ILE A 95 -8.56 -11.39 5.77
CA ILE A 95 -9.28 -10.11 5.66
C ILE A 95 -10.79 -10.38 5.55
N ALA A 96 -11.21 -11.35 4.72
CA ALA A 96 -12.62 -11.72 4.58
C ALA A 96 -13.23 -12.17 5.91
N ALA A 97 -12.52 -13.02 6.66
CA ALA A 97 -12.94 -13.46 7.99
C ALA A 97 -13.03 -12.29 8.98
N LEU A 98 -12.07 -11.35 8.96
CA LEU A 98 -12.11 -10.17 9.82
C LEU A 98 -13.27 -9.24 9.47
N LEU A 99 -13.56 -9.01 8.18
CA LEU A 99 -14.68 -8.20 7.74
C LEU A 99 -16.01 -8.82 8.19
N HIS A 100 -16.19 -10.13 7.95
CA HIS A 100 -17.38 -10.87 8.35
C HIS A 100 -17.60 -10.78 9.87
N TYR A 101 -16.58 -11.09 10.66
CA TYR A 101 -16.68 -11.06 12.13
C TYR A 101 -16.92 -9.65 12.68
N PHE A 102 -16.23 -8.65 12.12
CA PHE A 102 -16.40 -7.26 12.54
C PHE A 102 -17.80 -6.73 12.24
N ASN A 103 -18.39 -7.10 11.09
CA ASN A 103 -19.77 -6.73 10.74
C ASN A 103 -20.82 -7.37 11.64
N GLY A 104 -20.47 -8.41 12.40
CA GLY A 104 -21.42 -9.19 13.18
C GLY A 104 -22.26 -10.13 12.33
N ASP A 105 -21.77 -10.50 11.15
CA ASP A 105 -22.45 -11.45 10.27
C ASP A 105 -22.44 -12.85 10.91
N GLU A 106 -23.55 -13.57 10.78
CA GLU A 106 -23.69 -14.92 11.32
C GLU A 106 -23.34 -15.99 10.25
N GLY A 107 -22.90 -17.16 10.72
CA GLY A 107 -22.65 -18.32 9.87
C GLY A 107 -21.35 -18.25 9.07
N ASP A 108 -21.38 -18.71 7.82
CA ASP A 108 -20.22 -18.78 6.95
C ASP A 108 -19.87 -17.43 6.33
N VAL A 109 -18.57 -17.20 6.08
CA VAL A 109 -18.07 -15.98 5.44
C VAL A 109 -18.73 -15.79 4.07
N SER A 110 -19.42 -14.68 3.90
CA SER A 110 -20.23 -14.36 2.72
C SER A 110 -19.38 -14.07 1.48
N LEU A 111 -19.99 -14.21 0.29
CA LEU A 111 -19.38 -13.79 -0.98
C LEU A 111 -19.02 -12.30 -0.96
N THR A 112 -19.87 -11.45 -0.39
CA THR A 112 -19.63 -10.00 -0.28
C THR A 112 -18.36 -9.70 0.53
N ALA A 113 -18.17 -10.36 1.66
CA ALA A 113 -16.96 -10.20 2.46
C ALA A 113 -15.71 -10.70 1.71
N ALA A 114 -15.84 -11.79 0.96
CA ALA A 114 -14.76 -12.32 0.13
C ALA A 114 -14.38 -11.37 -1.02
N GLU A 115 -15.35 -10.77 -1.71
CA GLU A 115 -15.11 -9.80 -2.79
C GLU A 115 -14.45 -8.53 -2.26
N ALA A 116 -14.94 -7.97 -1.16
CA ALA A 116 -14.30 -6.82 -0.51
C ALA A 116 -12.84 -7.12 -0.10
N ALA A 117 -12.59 -8.32 0.42
CA ALA A 117 -11.25 -8.75 0.78
C ALA A 117 -10.32 -8.92 -0.44
N ILE A 118 -10.85 -9.35 -1.59
CA ILE A 118 -10.11 -9.42 -2.86
C ILE A 118 -9.70 -8.02 -3.31
N GLU A 119 -10.61 -7.04 -3.28
CA GLU A 119 -10.32 -5.65 -3.67
C GLU A 119 -9.24 -5.04 -2.77
N ILE A 120 -9.34 -5.22 -1.46
CA ILE A 120 -8.32 -4.78 -0.50
C ILE A 120 -6.98 -5.45 -0.80
N SER A 121 -6.98 -6.76 -1.03
CA SER A 121 -5.75 -7.51 -1.32
C SER A 121 -5.10 -7.09 -2.63
N ALA A 122 -5.89 -6.87 -3.68
CA ALA A 122 -5.41 -6.37 -4.97
C ALA A 122 -4.75 -4.99 -4.84
N TRP A 123 -5.37 -4.08 -4.09
CA TRP A 123 -4.79 -2.76 -3.81
C TRP A 123 -3.43 -2.86 -3.10
N TYR A 124 -3.29 -3.73 -2.11
CA TYR A 124 -2.01 -3.95 -1.42
C TYR A 124 -0.95 -4.62 -2.31
N VAL A 125 -1.36 -5.45 -3.28
CA VAL A 125 -0.45 -6.01 -4.29
C VAL A 125 0.11 -4.88 -5.15
N ASP A 126 -0.71 -3.99 -5.64
CA ASP A 126 -0.29 -2.83 -6.43
C ASP A 126 0.66 -1.93 -5.64
N GLU A 127 0.37 -1.66 -4.38
CA GLU A 127 1.25 -0.88 -3.50
C GLU A 127 2.60 -1.57 -3.27
N TYR A 128 2.57 -2.89 -3.06
CA TYR A 128 3.80 -3.68 -2.90
C TYR A 128 4.67 -3.62 -4.15
N ILE A 129 4.08 -3.81 -5.33
CA ILE A 129 4.79 -3.75 -6.61
C ILE A 129 5.38 -2.36 -6.84
N LYS A 130 4.63 -1.28 -6.57
CA LYS A 130 5.14 0.09 -6.65
C LYS A 130 6.36 0.32 -5.73
N LEU A 131 6.39 -0.32 -4.57
CA LEU A 131 7.49 -0.17 -3.61
C LEU A 131 8.75 -0.93 -4.01
N PHE A 132 8.60 -2.10 -4.62
CA PHE A 132 9.70 -3.05 -4.81
C PHE A 132 10.02 -3.34 -6.28
N SER A 133 9.31 -2.72 -7.25
CA SER A 133 9.64 -2.90 -8.67
C SER A 133 10.90 -2.12 -9.04
N LYS A 134 11.71 -2.70 -9.93
CA LYS A 134 12.87 -2.02 -10.52
C LYS A 134 12.49 -0.77 -11.31
N GLN A 135 11.26 -0.71 -11.82
CA GLN A 135 10.75 0.46 -12.53
C GLN A 135 10.75 1.70 -11.63
N GLN A 136 10.48 1.54 -10.35
CA GLN A 136 10.47 2.65 -9.40
C GLN A 136 11.89 3.23 -9.17
N GLU A 137 12.94 2.40 -9.24
CA GLU A 137 14.32 2.91 -9.20
C GLU A 137 14.61 3.80 -10.41
N LEU A 138 14.15 3.40 -11.61
CA LEU A 138 14.29 4.19 -12.85
C LEU A 138 13.45 5.48 -12.78
N ASP A 139 12.23 5.42 -12.29
CA ASP A 139 11.35 6.59 -12.15
C ASP A 139 11.89 7.57 -11.11
N MET A 140 12.48 7.08 -10.01
CA MET A 140 13.15 7.94 -9.03
C MET A 140 14.39 8.63 -9.61
N VAL A 141 15.20 7.89 -10.38
CA VAL A 141 16.39 8.46 -11.05
C VAL A 141 15.97 9.52 -12.07
N ASN A 142 14.92 9.27 -12.85
CA ASN A 142 14.40 10.23 -13.82
C ASN A 142 13.85 11.47 -13.12
N THR A 143 13.07 11.31 -12.04
CA THR A 143 12.55 12.43 -11.23
C THR A 143 13.68 13.24 -10.61
N ASP A 144 14.73 12.58 -10.13
CA ASP A 144 15.91 13.23 -9.58
C ASP A 144 16.67 14.03 -10.65
N ALA A 145 16.82 13.46 -11.85
CA ALA A 145 17.45 14.14 -12.97
C ALA A 145 16.67 15.38 -13.41
N ASP A 146 15.34 15.28 -13.51
CA ASP A 146 14.46 16.38 -13.87
C ASP A 146 14.52 17.50 -12.82
N GLU A 147 14.44 17.18 -11.53
CA GLU A 147 14.55 18.20 -10.47
C GLU A 147 15.90 18.91 -10.49
N LEU A 148 16.99 18.15 -10.68
CA LEU A 148 18.33 18.73 -10.78
C LEU A 148 18.44 19.62 -12.02
N TYR A 149 17.89 19.19 -13.17
CA TYR A 149 17.87 19.97 -14.41
C TYR A 149 17.14 21.31 -14.22
N TRP A 150 15.93 21.28 -13.66
CA TRP A 150 15.14 22.49 -13.43
C TRP A 150 15.82 23.42 -12.42
N TRP A 151 16.43 22.89 -11.36
CA TRP A 151 17.17 23.68 -10.41
C TRP A 151 18.40 24.35 -11.07
N ILE A 152 19.17 23.63 -11.88
CA ILE A 152 20.33 24.16 -12.64
C ILE A 152 19.88 25.28 -13.55
N LYS A 153 18.82 25.07 -14.31
CA LYS A 153 18.26 26.04 -15.25
C LYS A 153 17.85 27.34 -14.54
N GLU A 154 17.13 27.20 -13.45
CA GLU A 154 16.67 28.35 -12.65
C GLU A 154 17.85 29.11 -12.03
N TYR A 155 18.80 28.41 -11.41
CA TYR A 155 20.00 29.00 -10.83
C TYR A 155 20.85 29.73 -11.89
N CYS A 156 21.06 29.14 -13.04
CA CYS A 156 21.80 29.77 -14.13
C CYS A 156 21.10 31.02 -14.64
N ASN A 157 19.76 31.00 -14.78
CA ASN A 157 18.97 32.17 -15.20
C ASN A 157 19.06 33.32 -14.18
N GLN A 158 18.89 33.02 -12.89
CA GLN A 158 18.94 34.02 -11.84
C GLN A 158 20.33 34.70 -11.69
N ASN A 159 21.41 33.94 -11.98
CA ASN A 159 22.77 34.42 -11.84
C ASN A 159 23.43 34.81 -13.19
N PHE A 160 22.66 34.81 -14.28
CA PHE A 160 23.14 35.12 -15.65
C PHE A 160 24.35 34.27 -16.07
N LEU A 161 24.35 32.99 -15.71
CA LEU A 161 25.45 32.07 -16.00
C LEU A 161 25.12 31.20 -17.22
N PRO A 162 26.03 31.06 -18.21
CA PRO A 162 25.83 30.21 -19.38
C PRO A 162 26.04 28.72 -19.07
N TYR A 163 26.69 28.40 -17.98
CA TYR A 163 26.96 27.01 -17.52
C TYR A 163 27.16 26.98 -16.00
N MET A 164 27.07 25.76 -15.43
CA MET A 164 27.29 25.54 -14.01
C MET A 164 28.41 24.51 -13.77
N ARG A 165 29.25 24.77 -12.76
CA ARG A 165 30.29 23.82 -12.31
C ARG A 165 29.70 22.81 -11.32
N LYS A 166 30.16 21.56 -11.39
CA LYS A 166 29.77 20.48 -10.46
C LYS A 166 29.88 20.92 -8.99
N ASN A 167 30.93 21.63 -8.62
CA ASN A 167 31.14 22.10 -7.25
C ASN A 167 30.03 23.09 -6.79
N THR A 168 29.46 23.86 -7.68
CA THR A 168 28.34 24.74 -7.39
C THR A 168 27.09 23.94 -7.02
N ILE A 169 26.85 22.84 -7.73
CA ILE A 169 25.73 21.93 -7.40
C ILE A 169 25.94 21.31 -6.01
N LEU A 170 27.17 20.86 -5.71
CA LEU A 170 27.49 20.26 -4.42
C LEU A 170 27.36 21.22 -3.25
N GLN A 171 27.58 22.51 -3.50
CA GLN A 171 27.55 23.57 -2.47
C GLN A 171 26.14 24.16 -2.29
N TYR A 172 25.43 24.46 -3.36
CA TYR A 172 24.18 25.22 -3.36
C TYR A 172 22.96 24.44 -3.85
N GLY A 173 23.16 23.27 -4.45
CA GLY A 173 22.09 22.42 -4.97
C GLY A 173 21.11 21.93 -3.90
N PRO A 174 20.01 21.30 -4.31
CA PRO A 174 19.08 20.68 -3.36
C PRO A 174 19.80 19.68 -2.45
N ASN A 175 19.43 19.61 -1.18
CA ASN A 175 20.15 18.85 -0.14
C ASN A 175 20.44 17.39 -0.53
N ARG A 176 19.51 16.76 -1.25
CA ARG A 176 19.66 15.36 -1.69
C ARG A 176 20.78 15.14 -2.73
N PHE A 177 21.25 16.20 -3.42
CA PHE A 177 22.33 16.12 -4.43
C PHE A 177 23.69 16.61 -3.93
N ARG A 178 23.79 17.09 -2.70
CA ARG A 178 25.03 17.62 -2.13
C ARG A 178 26.09 16.54 -1.80
N GLY A 179 25.77 15.25 -1.91
CA GLY A 179 26.71 14.15 -1.68
C GLY A 179 27.59 13.85 -2.92
N ARG A 180 28.90 13.70 -2.73
CA ARG A 180 29.87 13.44 -3.82
C ARG A 180 29.57 12.23 -4.73
N GLY A 181 28.73 11.28 -4.27
CA GLY A 181 28.36 10.08 -5.02
C GLY A 181 27.09 10.22 -5.89
N LYS A 182 26.38 11.36 -5.80
CA LYS A 182 25.08 11.56 -6.47
C LYS A 182 25.10 12.47 -7.70
N VAL A 183 26.21 13.14 -7.96
CA VAL A 183 26.39 14.06 -9.09
C VAL A 183 27.59 13.61 -9.93
N ASN A 184 27.38 12.56 -10.72
CA ASN A 184 28.34 12.10 -11.72
C ASN A 184 27.79 12.26 -13.11
#